data_bef77d3e0b3002aacd3daa10c4f7c218
#
_entry.id   bef77d3e0b3002aacd3daa10c4f7c218
#
_cell.length_a   1.000
_cell.length_b   1.000
_cell.length_c   1.000
_cell.angle_alpha   90.00
_cell.angle_beta   90.00
_cell.angle_gamma   90.00
#
_symmetry.space_group_name_H-M   'P 1'
#
loop_
_entity.id
_entity.type
_entity.pdbx_description
1 polymer ?
#
loop_
_entity_poly.entity_id
_entity_poly.type
_entity_poly.pdbx_seq_one_letter_code
_entity_poly.pdbx_strand_id
1 'polypeptide(L)'
;YMLFLLYPLISMLSKSVIGEDGGFTWQYFAKVFHKKYYQRAIWGSLKISATVTLITVLLATPLAYIMSTVKIRFAGALQILILVSSMSAPFIGAYAWIMLCGRNGTITNFLLNTFGFKLGDIYGFKGCVIVMSLQLYSLVFMFVSGAFKNLDNSLIEASESLGCSGVRKIFKIVLPLILPTLLSGALMVFMNQWNSFLWPLLVAHGRDMRTIQV
;
A
#
# COMPACT_ATOMS: atom_id res chain seq x y z
N TYR A 1 8.93 28.09 -8.99
CA TYR A 1 8.30 26.96 -8.30
C TYR A 1 7.10 27.43 -7.49
N MET A 2 7.22 28.43 -6.62
CA MET A 2 6.10 28.97 -5.82
C MET A 2 4.89 29.37 -6.65
N LEU A 3 5.06 30.12 -7.74
CA LEU A 3 3.97 30.57 -8.61
C LEU A 3 3.23 29.39 -9.28
N PHE A 4 3.96 28.41 -9.80
CA PHE A 4 3.36 27.26 -10.50
C PHE A 4 2.67 26.25 -9.56
N LEU A 5 3.05 26.21 -8.27
CA LEU A 5 2.45 25.31 -7.28
C LEU A 5 1.34 26.00 -6.50
N LEU A 6 1.58 27.21 -5.99
CA LEU A 6 0.64 27.89 -5.09
C LEU A 6 -0.54 28.48 -5.86
N TYR A 7 -0.33 29.03 -7.07
CA TYR A 7 -1.42 29.62 -7.83
C TYR A 7 -2.56 28.66 -8.18
N PRO A 8 -2.29 27.45 -8.72
CA PRO A 8 -3.36 26.47 -8.95
C PRO A 8 -4.06 26.02 -7.67
N LEU A 9 -3.30 25.81 -6.59
CA LEU A 9 -3.88 25.43 -5.28
C LEU A 9 -4.78 26.50 -4.70
N ILE A 10 -4.35 27.76 -4.70
CA ILE A 10 -5.16 28.88 -4.23
C ILE A 10 -6.38 29.06 -5.14
N SER A 11 -6.21 28.94 -6.46
CA SER A 11 -7.32 29.02 -7.41
C SER A 11 -8.36 27.90 -7.22
N MET A 12 -7.91 26.67 -6.96
CA MET A 12 -8.82 25.56 -6.64
C MET A 12 -9.56 25.79 -5.31
N LEU A 13 -8.84 26.20 -4.25
CA LEU A 13 -9.43 26.47 -2.96
C LEU A 13 -10.43 27.63 -3.03
N SER A 14 -10.08 28.72 -3.70
CA SER A 14 -10.99 29.86 -3.87
C SER A 14 -12.26 29.45 -4.62
N LYS A 15 -12.16 28.68 -5.72
CA LYS A 15 -13.32 28.20 -6.47
C LYS A 15 -14.18 27.19 -5.69
N SER A 16 -13.61 26.48 -4.74
CA SER A 16 -14.37 25.53 -3.90
C SER A 16 -15.22 26.23 -2.83
N VAL A 17 -14.86 27.47 -2.48
CA VAL A 17 -15.49 28.25 -1.42
C VAL A 17 -16.29 29.42 -1.94
N ILE A 18 -16.01 29.89 -3.17
CA ILE A 18 -16.73 31.00 -3.83
C ILE A 18 -17.79 30.38 -4.76
N GLY A 19 -19.05 30.70 -4.52
CA GLY A 19 -20.18 30.32 -5.37
C GLY A 19 -20.20 31.07 -6.69
N GLU A 20 -21.08 30.66 -7.61
CA GLU A 20 -21.29 31.32 -8.92
C GLU A 20 -21.71 32.80 -8.75
N ASP A 21 -22.32 33.14 -7.61
CA ASP A 21 -22.73 34.49 -7.26
C ASP A 21 -21.62 35.34 -6.61
N GLY A 22 -20.38 34.84 -6.56
CA GLY A 22 -19.24 35.51 -5.92
C GLY A 22 -19.27 35.54 -4.38
N GLY A 23 -20.28 34.96 -3.76
CA GLY A 23 -20.43 34.85 -2.32
C GLY A 23 -19.75 33.60 -1.74
N PHE A 24 -19.41 33.67 -0.44
CA PHE A 24 -18.87 32.53 0.29
C PHE A 24 -19.95 31.44 0.44
N THR A 25 -19.68 30.21 0.00
CA THR A 25 -20.66 29.13 0.01
C THR A 25 -20.05 27.79 0.45
N TRP A 26 -20.75 27.09 1.35
CA TRP A 26 -20.45 25.71 1.74
C TRP A 26 -21.25 24.67 0.97
N GLN A 27 -22.04 25.09 -0.02
CA GLN A 27 -22.95 24.19 -0.75
C GLN A 27 -22.21 23.07 -1.50
N TYR A 28 -21.01 23.35 -2.03
CA TYR A 28 -20.21 22.34 -2.71
C TYR A 28 -19.76 21.21 -1.76
N PHE A 29 -19.34 21.58 -0.56
CA PHE A 29 -18.99 20.60 0.49
C PHE A 29 -20.22 19.82 0.96
N ALA A 30 -21.35 20.49 1.19
CA ALA A 30 -22.60 19.83 1.54
C ALA A 30 -23.05 18.83 0.47
N LYS A 31 -22.93 19.17 -0.82
CA LYS A 31 -23.23 18.25 -1.94
C LYS A 31 -22.38 16.99 -1.89
N VAL A 32 -21.10 17.07 -1.54
CA VAL A 32 -20.20 15.90 -1.41
C VAL A 32 -20.70 14.97 -0.30
N PHE A 33 -21.09 15.53 0.85
CA PHE A 33 -21.56 14.72 1.97
C PHE A 33 -23.00 14.19 1.82
N HIS A 34 -23.86 14.86 1.07
CA HIS A 34 -25.24 14.42 0.87
C HIS A 34 -25.43 13.44 -0.28
N LYS A 35 -24.60 13.47 -1.32
CA LYS A 35 -24.73 12.53 -2.45
C LYS A 35 -24.14 11.16 -2.10
N LYS A 36 -24.99 10.13 -2.09
CA LYS A 36 -24.60 8.71 -1.86
C LYS A 36 -23.44 8.24 -2.77
N TYR A 37 -23.31 8.83 -3.95
CA TYR A 37 -22.22 8.55 -4.88
C TYR A 37 -20.85 8.86 -4.27
N TYR A 38 -20.66 10.09 -3.77
CA TYR A 38 -19.39 10.51 -3.16
C TYR A 38 -19.11 9.77 -1.85
N GLN A 39 -20.12 9.51 -1.05
CA GLN A 39 -19.98 8.70 0.17
C GLN A 39 -19.46 7.29 -0.15
N ARG A 40 -20.02 6.61 -1.17
CA ARG A 40 -19.55 5.29 -1.59
C ARG A 40 -18.11 5.33 -2.11
N ALA A 41 -17.75 6.36 -2.86
CA ALA A 41 -16.39 6.54 -3.36
C ALA A 41 -15.38 6.75 -2.22
N ILE A 42 -15.69 7.63 -1.26
CA ILE A 42 -14.86 7.87 -0.07
C ILE A 42 -14.66 6.57 0.74
N TRP A 43 -15.76 5.85 1.04
CA TRP A 43 -15.68 4.58 1.75
C TRP A 43 -14.93 3.49 0.97
N GLY A 44 -15.08 3.46 -0.35
CA GLY A 44 -14.35 2.56 -1.23
C GLY A 44 -12.84 2.81 -1.16
N SER A 45 -12.41 4.06 -1.33
CA SER A 45 -11.00 4.46 -1.21
C SER A 45 -10.44 4.16 0.17
N LEU A 46 -11.18 4.47 1.23
CA LEU A 46 -10.76 4.21 2.60
C LEU A 46 -10.55 2.71 2.86
N LYS A 47 -11.53 1.88 2.45
CA LYS A 47 -11.44 0.43 2.59
C LYS A 47 -10.25 -0.16 1.84
N ILE A 48 -10.05 0.23 0.58
CA ILE A 48 -8.92 -0.26 -0.23
C ILE A 48 -7.61 0.18 0.42
N SER A 49 -7.44 1.47 0.69
CA SER A 49 -6.20 2.01 1.24
C SER A 49 -5.84 1.39 2.59
N ALA A 50 -6.82 1.26 3.50
CA ALA A 50 -6.60 0.63 4.80
C ALA A 50 -6.25 -0.86 4.68
N THR A 51 -6.97 -1.60 3.83
CA THR A 51 -6.73 -3.05 3.65
C THR A 51 -5.39 -3.31 2.98
N VAL A 52 -5.04 -2.56 1.94
CA VAL A 52 -3.73 -2.67 1.27
C VAL A 52 -2.61 -2.32 2.24
N THR A 53 -2.72 -1.23 2.99
CA THR A 53 -1.72 -0.83 3.98
C THR A 53 -1.50 -1.93 5.02
N LEU A 54 -2.58 -2.49 5.56
CA LEU A 54 -2.50 -3.56 6.56
C LEU A 54 -1.76 -4.80 6.00
N ILE A 55 -2.16 -5.26 4.82
CA ILE A 55 -1.55 -6.45 4.19
C ILE A 55 -0.10 -6.17 3.82
N THR A 56 0.20 -4.99 3.29
CA THR A 56 1.57 -4.57 2.94
C THR A 56 2.49 -4.58 4.15
N VAL A 57 2.03 -4.03 5.28
CA VAL A 57 2.77 -4.04 6.56
C VAL A 57 2.97 -5.47 7.07
N LEU A 58 1.92 -6.30 7.02
CA LEU A 58 1.99 -7.70 7.44
C LEU A 58 2.96 -8.54 6.60
N LEU A 59 3.11 -8.24 5.31
CA LEU A 59 4.04 -8.92 4.42
C LEU A 59 5.47 -8.40 4.58
N ALA A 60 5.63 -7.08 4.61
CA ALA A 60 6.94 -6.43 4.60
C ALA A 60 7.68 -6.58 5.94
N THR A 61 6.97 -6.51 7.06
CA THR A 61 7.60 -6.53 8.39
C THR A 61 8.29 -7.87 8.71
N PRO A 62 7.65 -9.05 8.54
CA PRO A 62 8.33 -10.31 8.72
C PRO A 62 9.50 -10.52 7.75
N LEU A 63 9.33 -10.10 6.50
CA LEU A 63 10.38 -10.21 5.49
C LEU A 63 11.61 -9.37 5.89
N ALA A 64 11.41 -8.13 6.31
CA ALA A 64 12.47 -7.25 6.78
C ALA A 64 13.15 -7.82 8.05
N TYR A 65 12.37 -8.37 8.98
CA TYR A 65 12.88 -9.03 10.19
C TYR A 65 13.77 -10.23 9.84
N ILE A 66 13.30 -11.13 8.98
CA ILE A 66 14.07 -12.30 8.55
C ILE A 66 15.38 -11.87 7.89
N MET A 67 15.32 -10.89 6.99
CA MET A 67 16.50 -10.40 6.27
C MET A 67 17.50 -9.65 7.18
N SER A 68 17.04 -9.09 8.29
CA SER A 68 17.93 -8.41 9.27
C SER A 68 18.54 -9.37 10.29
N THR A 69 17.83 -10.45 10.64
CA THR A 69 18.23 -11.37 11.74
C THR A 69 18.96 -12.61 11.21
N VAL A 70 18.57 -13.08 10.01
CA VAL A 70 19.16 -14.29 9.43
C VAL A 70 20.31 -13.91 8.48
N LYS A 71 21.48 -14.52 8.68
CA LYS A 71 22.63 -14.35 7.76
C LYS A 71 22.33 -15.05 6.42
N ILE A 72 21.62 -14.36 5.53
CA ILE A 72 21.32 -14.88 4.19
C ILE A 72 22.53 -14.62 3.30
N ARG A 73 23.02 -15.68 2.61
CA ARG A 73 24.23 -15.64 1.78
C ARG A 73 24.19 -14.60 0.65
N PHE A 74 22.98 -14.23 0.17
CA PHE A 74 22.74 -13.25 -0.90
C PHE A 74 21.77 -12.13 -0.47
N ALA A 75 21.80 -11.71 0.81
CA ALA A 75 20.90 -10.68 1.32
C ALA A 75 20.93 -9.37 0.52
N GLY A 76 22.11 -8.94 0.07
CA GLY A 76 22.26 -7.74 -0.75
C GLY A 76 21.59 -7.87 -2.13
N ALA A 77 21.76 -9.00 -2.79
CA ALA A 77 21.10 -9.26 -4.07
C ALA A 77 19.58 -9.31 -3.93
N LEU A 78 19.06 -9.95 -2.87
CA LEU A 78 17.63 -9.95 -2.56
C LEU A 78 17.09 -8.55 -2.28
N GLN A 79 17.82 -7.72 -1.54
CA GLN A 79 17.43 -6.32 -1.31
C GLN A 79 17.34 -5.54 -2.62
N ILE A 80 18.33 -5.67 -3.49
CA ILE A 80 18.33 -5.03 -4.81
C ILE A 80 17.14 -5.51 -5.64
N LEU A 81 16.84 -6.79 -5.63
CA LEU A 81 15.72 -7.38 -6.37
C LEU A 81 14.37 -6.87 -5.89
N ILE A 82 14.19 -6.72 -4.57
CA ILE A 82 13.02 -6.11 -3.96
C ILE A 82 12.89 -4.64 -4.39
N LEU A 83 14.00 -3.89 -4.39
CA LEU A 83 14.03 -2.50 -4.82
C LEU A 83 13.67 -2.34 -6.29
N VAL A 84 14.28 -3.14 -7.16
CA VAL A 84 14.01 -3.12 -8.61
C VAL A 84 12.55 -3.45 -8.89
N SER A 85 11.95 -4.38 -8.14
CA SER A 85 10.53 -4.72 -8.31
C SER A 85 9.58 -3.53 -8.03
N SER A 86 10.00 -2.61 -7.15
CA SER A 86 9.21 -1.40 -6.84
C SER A 86 9.32 -0.30 -7.89
N MET A 87 10.35 -0.34 -8.72
CA MET A 87 10.59 0.68 -9.74
C MET A 87 9.80 0.45 -11.04
N SER A 88 9.04 -0.64 -11.11
CA SER A 88 8.22 -0.93 -12.29
C SER A 88 7.11 0.13 -12.45
N ALA A 89 6.93 0.61 -13.68
CA ALA A 89 5.86 1.56 -13.96
C ALA A 89 4.50 0.96 -13.60
N PRO A 90 3.61 1.71 -12.93
CA PRO A 90 2.31 1.21 -12.45
C PRO A 90 1.48 0.51 -13.55
N PHE A 91 1.49 1.03 -14.78
CA PHE A 91 0.79 0.43 -15.91
C PHE A 91 1.33 -0.96 -16.29
N ILE A 92 2.64 -1.09 -16.35
CA ILE A 92 3.30 -2.34 -16.73
C ILE A 92 3.04 -3.39 -15.65
N GLY A 93 3.16 -3.00 -14.38
CA GLY A 93 2.86 -3.88 -13.26
C GLY A 93 1.41 -4.37 -13.26
N ALA A 94 0.45 -3.47 -13.46
CA ALA A 94 -0.97 -3.82 -13.55
C ALA A 94 -1.24 -4.83 -14.66
N TYR A 95 -0.73 -4.54 -15.86
CA TYR A 95 -0.93 -5.39 -17.02
C TYR A 95 -0.27 -6.76 -16.84
N ALA A 96 0.94 -6.80 -16.29
CA ALA A 96 1.64 -8.05 -16.00
C ALA A 96 0.84 -8.95 -15.05
N TRP A 97 0.28 -8.40 -13.98
CA TRP A 97 -0.56 -9.16 -13.05
C TRP A 97 -1.86 -9.66 -13.69
N ILE A 98 -2.48 -8.86 -14.56
CA ILE A 98 -3.66 -9.28 -15.32
C ILE A 98 -3.30 -10.42 -16.29
N MET A 99 -2.16 -10.34 -16.98
CA MET A 99 -1.71 -11.40 -17.87
C MET A 99 -1.30 -12.68 -17.13
N LEU A 100 -0.73 -12.57 -15.93
CA LEU A 100 -0.31 -13.72 -15.14
C LEU A 100 -1.48 -14.40 -14.43
N CYS A 101 -2.32 -13.65 -13.75
CA CYS A 101 -3.33 -14.16 -12.85
C CYS A 101 -4.78 -13.84 -13.27
N GLY A 102 -4.98 -13.24 -14.45
CA GLY A 102 -6.32 -13.00 -15.02
C GLY A 102 -7.05 -14.31 -15.34
N ARG A 103 -8.28 -14.22 -15.86
CA ARG A 103 -9.13 -15.38 -16.17
C ARG A 103 -8.47 -16.39 -17.08
N ASN A 104 -7.70 -15.92 -18.06
CA ASN A 104 -6.91 -16.72 -19.00
C ASN A 104 -5.41 -16.55 -18.76
N GLY A 105 -5.01 -16.16 -17.55
CA GLY A 105 -3.61 -15.91 -17.21
C GLY A 105 -2.78 -17.19 -17.18
N THR A 106 -1.49 -17.03 -17.43
CA THR A 106 -0.54 -18.15 -17.48
C THR A 106 -0.51 -18.96 -16.19
N ILE A 107 -0.49 -18.27 -15.03
CA ILE A 107 -0.50 -18.92 -13.71
C ILE A 107 -1.86 -19.58 -13.45
N THR A 108 -2.95 -18.94 -13.83
CA THR A 108 -4.30 -19.49 -13.65
C THR A 108 -4.48 -20.78 -14.45
N ASN A 109 -4.03 -20.80 -15.71
CA ASN A 109 -4.09 -21.99 -16.57
C ASN A 109 -3.15 -23.10 -16.08
N PHE A 110 -1.95 -22.75 -15.62
CA PHE A 110 -1.01 -23.73 -15.05
C PHE A 110 -1.59 -24.41 -13.80
N LEU A 111 -2.16 -23.62 -12.86
CA LEU A 111 -2.78 -24.16 -11.64
C LEU A 111 -4.03 -25.00 -11.96
N LEU A 112 -4.83 -24.57 -12.94
CA LEU A 112 -6.00 -25.33 -13.37
C LEU A 112 -5.61 -26.68 -13.95
N ASN A 113 -4.58 -26.72 -14.82
CA ASN A 113 -4.14 -27.94 -15.49
C ASN A 113 -3.38 -28.89 -14.56
N THR A 114 -2.63 -28.36 -13.58
CA THR A 114 -1.78 -29.19 -12.70
C THR A 114 -2.51 -29.63 -11.43
N PHE A 115 -3.30 -28.75 -10.83
CA PHE A 115 -3.93 -28.99 -9.53
C PHE A 115 -5.46 -28.99 -9.57
N GLY A 116 -6.08 -28.74 -10.73
CA GLY A 116 -7.53 -28.59 -10.84
C GLY A 116 -8.11 -27.40 -10.06
N PHE A 117 -7.25 -26.52 -9.53
CA PHE A 117 -7.64 -25.38 -8.70
C PHE A 117 -7.75 -24.13 -9.56
N LYS A 118 -8.94 -23.55 -9.61
CA LYS A 118 -9.17 -22.28 -10.30
C LYS A 118 -8.81 -21.14 -9.36
N LEU A 119 -7.78 -20.37 -9.71
CA LEU A 119 -7.51 -19.11 -9.00
C LEU A 119 -8.79 -18.26 -9.04
N GLY A 120 -9.18 -17.73 -7.89
CA GLY A 120 -10.34 -16.83 -7.83
C GLY A 120 -10.14 -15.63 -8.75
N ASP A 121 -11.25 -15.05 -9.19
CA ASP A 121 -11.25 -13.91 -10.11
C ASP A 121 -10.39 -12.76 -9.53
N ILE A 122 -9.26 -12.44 -10.19
CA ILE A 122 -8.37 -11.34 -9.78
C ILE A 122 -9.03 -9.96 -10.01
N TYR A 123 -10.16 -9.94 -10.73
CA TYR A 123 -10.93 -8.74 -10.93
C TYR A 123 -11.80 -8.43 -9.72
N GLY A 124 -11.78 -7.19 -9.25
CA GLY A 124 -12.53 -6.71 -8.10
C GLY A 124 -11.67 -6.45 -6.86
N PHE A 125 -12.31 -6.27 -5.71
CA PHE A 125 -11.66 -5.83 -4.47
C PHE A 125 -10.46 -6.72 -4.06
N LYS A 126 -10.66 -8.04 -4.05
CA LYS A 126 -9.61 -8.97 -3.61
C LYS A 126 -8.36 -8.90 -4.47
N GLY A 127 -8.54 -8.88 -5.79
CA GLY A 127 -7.41 -8.80 -6.72
C GLY A 127 -6.70 -7.46 -6.66
N CYS A 128 -7.44 -6.35 -6.59
CA CYS A 128 -6.85 -5.03 -6.37
C CYS A 128 -5.99 -5.03 -5.11
N VAL A 129 -6.51 -5.52 -3.99
CA VAL A 129 -5.78 -5.55 -2.72
C VAL A 129 -4.51 -6.38 -2.81
N ILE A 130 -4.57 -7.59 -3.39
CA ILE A 130 -3.39 -8.47 -3.52
C ILE A 130 -2.32 -7.79 -4.37
N VAL A 131 -2.70 -7.33 -5.56
CA VAL A 131 -1.74 -6.76 -6.52
C VAL A 131 -1.12 -5.47 -5.99
N MET A 132 -1.91 -4.57 -5.42
CA MET A 132 -1.43 -3.32 -4.82
C MET A 132 -0.52 -3.59 -3.62
N SER A 133 -0.86 -4.58 -2.78
CA SER A 133 -0.01 -4.96 -1.64
C SER A 133 1.32 -5.52 -2.09
N LEU A 134 1.33 -6.36 -3.13
CA LEU A 134 2.56 -6.92 -3.70
C LEU A 134 3.40 -5.89 -4.45
N GLN A 135 2.82 -4.78 -4.91
CA GLN A 135 3.58 -3.70 -5.52
C GLN A 135 4.22 -2.78 -4.48
N LEU A 136 3.54 -2.53 -3.37
CA LEU A 136 3.99 -1.55 -2.37
C LEU A 136 4.73 -2.15 -1.17
N TYR A 137 4.80 -3.49 -1.06
CA TYR A 137 5.50 -4.11 0.08
C TYR A 137 6.97 -3.68 0.18
N SER A 138 7.61 -3.45 -0.97
CA SER A 138 9.00 -3.04 -1.04
C SER A 138 9.24 -1.67 -0.39
N LEU A 139 8.28 -0.75 -0.47
CA LEU A 139 8.36 0.56 0.16
C LEU A 139 8.39 0.41 1.70
N VAL A 140 7.44 -0.32 2.28
CA VAL A 140 7.44 -0.60 3.74
C VAL A 140 8.67 -1.41 4.13
N PHE A 141 9.07 -2.38 3.32
CA PHE A 141 10.29 -3.17 3.52
C PHE A 141 11.52 -2.28 3.68
N MET A 142 11.66 -1.25 2.83
CA MET A 142 12.78 -0.30 2.93
C MET A 142 12.77 0.45 4.26
N PHE A 143 11.63 0.99 4.67
CA PHE A 143 11.50 1.71 5.94
C PHE A 143 11.83 0.81 7.13
N VAL A 144 11.25 -0.38 7.17
CA VAL A 144 11.43 -1.32 8.27
C VAL A 144 12.86 -1.90 8.28
N SER A 145 13.42 -2.23 7.11
CA SER A 145 14.80 -2.70 7.00
C SER A 145 15.81 -1.64 7.44
N GLY A 146 15.55 -0.37 7.12
CA GLY A 146 16.33 0.77 7.63
C GLY A 146 16.22 0.91 9.15
N ALA A 147 15.03 0.75 9.72
CA ALA A 147 14.84 0.77 11.17
C ALA A 147 15.61 -0.35 11.86
N PHE A 148 15.59 -1.56 11.31
CA PHE A 148 16.36 -2.69 11.85
C PHE A 148 17.88 -2.45 11.81
N LYS A 149 18.40 -1.83 10.76
CA LYS A 149 19.83 -1.50 10.66
C LYS A 149 20.29 -0.47 11.70
N ASN A 150 19.38 0.39 12.14
CA ASN A 150 19.63 1.44 13.11
C ASN A 150 19.30 1.01 14.57
N LEU A 151 18.79 -0.21 14.76
CA LEU A 151 18.58 -0.75 16.10
C LEU A 151 19.92 -1.03 16.77
N ASP A 152 20.05 -0.59 18.03
CA ASP A 152 21.18 -0.92 18.85
C ASP A 152 21.10 -2.39 19.29
N ASN A 153 22.06 -3.19 18.85
CA ASN A 153 22.16 -4.61 19.22
C ASN A 153 22.31 -4.82 20.72
N SER A 154 22.87 -3.84 21.45
CA SER A 154 23.00 -3.92 22.90
C SER A 154 21.65 -4.07 23.62
N LEU A 155 20.60 -3.43 23.11
CA LEU A 155 19.23 -3.56 23.63
C LEU A 155 18.68 -4.97 23.42
N ILE A 156 19.01 -5.59 22.29
CA ILE A 156 18.58 -6.96 21.97
C ILE A 156 19.31 -7.94 22.87
N GLU A 157 20.64 -7.81 23.04
CA GLU A 157 21.47 -8.65 23.90
C GLU A 157 21.09 -8.51 25.38
N ALA A 158 20.84 -7.29 25.85
CA ALA A 158 20.35 -7.04 27.20
C ALA A 158 19.02 -7.74 27.47
N SER A 159 18.11 -7.72 26.48
CA SER A 159 16.82 -8.39 26.59
C SER A 159 16.92 -9.91 26.65
N GLU A 160 17.87 -10.48 25.93
CA GLU A 160 18.17 -11.92 25.98
C GLU A 160 18.75 -12.31 27.31
N SER A 161 19.65 -11.50 27.87
CA SER A 161 20.23 -11.70 29.21
C SER A 161 19.16 -11.67 30.31
N LEU A 162 18.09 -10.92 30.13
CA LEU A 162 16.91 -10.88 31.01
C LEU A 162 15.91 -12.03 30.76
N GLY A 163 16.26 -13.01 29.93
CA GLY A 163 15.43 -14.18 29.64
C GLY A 163 14.30 -13.91 28.61
N CYS A 164 14.30 -12.77 27.93
CA CYS A 164 13.32 -12.46 26.90
C CYS A 164 13.80 -13.02 25.55
N SER A 165 13.28 -14.18 25.15
CA SER A 165 13.68 -14.86 23.90
C SER A 165 12.52 -15.06 22.92
N GLY A 166 12.84 -15.38 21.66
CA GLY A 166 11.90 -15.77 20.64
C GLY A 166 10.84 -14.71 20.31
N VAL A 167 9.61 -15.13 20.18
CA VAL A 167 8.46 -14.29 19.76
C VAL A 167 8.18 -13.16 20.77
N ARG A 168 8.40 -13.43 22.07
CA ARG A 168 8.20 -12.41 23.11
C ARG A 168 9.12 -11.20 22.94
N LYS A 169 10.37 -11.42 22.55
CA LYS A 169 11.34 -10.35 22.22
C LYS A 169 10.83 -9.48 21.06
N ILE A 170 10.30 -10.10 20.02
CA ILE A 170 9.79 -9.38 18.84
C ILE A 170 8.68 -8.42 19.25
N PHE A 171 7.65 -8.91 19.94
CA PHE A 171 6.46 -8.10 20.25
C PHE A 171 6.68 -7.10 21.40
N LYS A 172 7.53 -7.40 22.39
CA LYS A 172 7.73 -6.54 23.55
C LYS A 172 8.84 -5.51 23.39
N ILE A 173 9.83 -5.78 22.52
CA ILE A 173 11.02 -4.94 22.42
C ILE A 173 11.21 -4.44 21.00
N VAL A 174 11.35 -5.34 20.05
CA VAL A 174 11.69 -4.97 18.67
C VAL A 174 10.59 -4.18 18.01
N LEU A 175 9.36 -4.70 18.05
CA LEU A 175 8.21 -4.06 17.40
C LEU A 175 7.92 -2.65 17.94
N PRO A 176 7.88 -2.38 19.25
CA PRO A 176 7.71 -1.02 19.77
C PRO A 176 8.82 -0.05 19.35
N LEU A 177 10.07 -0.52 19.28
CA LEU A 177 11.21 0.32 18.87
C LEU A 177 11.13 0.73 17.39
N ILE A 178 10.69 -0.17 16.51
CA ILE A 178 10.53 0.14 15.07
C ILE A 178 9.18 0.76 14.72
N LEU A 179 8.23 0.78 15.68
CA LEU A 179 6.85 1.22 15.45
C LEU A 179 6.73 2.61 14.81
N PRO A 180 7.50 3.65 15.24
CA PRO A 180 7.42 4.96 14.59
C PRO A 180 7.78 4.92 13.10
N THR A 181 8.84 4.19 12.76
CA THR A 181 9.28 4.04 11.36
C THR A 181 8.30 3.18 10.56
N LEU A 182 7.76 2.13 11.17
CA LEU A 182 6.74 1.28 10.57
C LEU A 182 5.46 2.07 10.29
N LEU A 183 5.02 2.92 11.22
CA LEU A 183 3.88 3.81 11.01
C LEU A 183 4.14 4.83 9.90
N SER A 184 5.35 5.37 9.82
CA SER A 184 5.72 6.28 8.72
C SER A 184 5.62 5.60 7.36
N GLY A 185 6.14 4.38 7.24
CA GLY A 185 6.00 3.57 6.02
C GLY A 185 4.54 3.22 5.71
N ALA A 186 3.77 2.84 6.73
CA ALA A 186 2.35 2.55 6.59
C ALA A 186 1.55 3.77 6.12
N LEU A 187 1.80 4.96 6.69
CA LEU A 187 1.17 6.21 6.25
C LEU A 187 1.52 6.55 4.80
N MET A 188 2.78 6.36 4.40
CA MET A 188 3.18 6.56 3.00
C MET A 188 2.43 5.64 2.04
N VAL A 189 2.29 4.36 2.38
CA VAL A 189 1.50 3.42 1.58
C VAL A 189 0.04 3.85 1.55
N PHE A 190 -0.53 4.22 2.69
CA PHE A 190 -1.92 4.67 2.77
C PHE A 190 -2.17 5.88 1.87
N MET A 191 -1.31 6.90 1.95
CA MET A 191 -1.43 8.10 1.11
C MET A 191 -1.27 7.78 -0.38
N ASN A 192 -0.33 6.89 -0.72
CA ASN A 192 -0.12 6.45 -2.10
C ASN A 192 -1.37 5.74 -2.64
N GLN A 193 -1.97 4.85 -1.85
CA GLN A 193 -3.19 4.15 -2.24
C GLN A 193 -4.41 5.05 -2.28
N TRP A 194 -4.52 6.02 -1.37
CA TRP A 194 -5.60 7.00 -1.41
C TRP A 194 -5.60 7.81 -2.71
N ASN A 195 -4.41 8.14 -3.22
CA ASN A 195 -4.23 8.85 -4.48
C ASN A 195 -4.19 7.92 -5.72
N SER A 196 -4.35 6.61 -5.54
CA SER A 196 -4.26 5.66 -6.65
C SER A 196 -5.53 5.67 -7.48
N PHE A 197 -5.40 6.13 -8.72
CA PHE A 197 -6.46 6.14 -9.72
C PHE A 197 -6.41 4.88 -10.61
N LEU A 198 -5.22 4.50 -11.00
CA LEU A 198 -4.98 3.58 -12.09
C LEU A 198 -5.42 2.14 -11.78
N TRP A 199 -5.10 1.66 -10.60
CA TRP A 199 -5.38 0.28 -10.21
C TRP A 199 -6.87 -0.02 -10.08
N PRO A 200 -7.67 0.82 -9.39
CA PRO A 200 -9.12 0.67 -9.38
C PRO A 200 -9.73 0.74 -10.78
N LEU A 201 -9.21 1.61 -11.63
CA LEU A 201 -9.69 1.74 -13.01
C LEU A 201 -9.46 0.47 -13.83
N LEU A 202 -8.26 -0.11 -13.78
CA LEU A 202 -7.89 -1.27 -14.61
C LEU A 202 -8.44 -2.59 -14.08
N VAL A 203 -8.41 -2.80 -12.77
CA VAL A 203 -8.73 -4.09 -12.15
C VAL A 203 -10.17 -4.17 -11.66
N ALA A 204 -10.77 -3.05 -11.26
CA ALA A 204 -12.15 -3.01 -10.77
C ALA A 204 -13.18 -2.63 -11.84
N HIS A 205 -12.76 -2.40 -13.08
CA HIS A 205 -13.64 -1.99 -14.17
C HIS A 205 -14.81 -2.97 -14.36
N GLY A 206 -16.04 -2.45 -14.28
CA GLY A 206 -17.27 -3.24 -14.43
C GLY A 206 -17.86 -3.86 -13.16
N ARG A 207 -17.26 -3.66 -11.99
CA ARG A 207 -17.82 -4.07 -10.68
C ARG A 207 -17.96 -2.83 -9.78
N ASP A 208 -18.96 -2.86 -8.89
CA ASP A 208 -19.40 -1.74 -8.00
C ASP A 208 -18.33 -1.15 -7.05
N MET A 209 -17.08 -1.11 -7.48
CA MET A 209 -15.97 -0.55 -6.73
C MET A 209 -15.58 0.82 -7.28
N ARG A 210 -16.24 1.83 -6.76
CA ARG A 210 -15.89 3.22 -7.05
C ARG A 210 -14.98 3.76 -5.96
N THR A 211 -13.89 4.37 -6.38
CA THR A 211 -13.01 5.16 -5.52
C THR A 211 -13.18 6.64 -5.82
N ILE A 212 -12.55 7.50 -5.03
CA ILE A 212 -12.67 8.97 -5.22
C ILE A 212 -12.17 9.38 -6.61
N GLN A 213 -11.20 8.66 -7.17
CA GLN A 213 -10.58 8.98 -8.46
C GLN A 213 -11.26 8.28 -9.66
N VAL A 214 -12.18 7.36 -9.48
CA VAL A 214 -12.95 6.62 -10.47
C VAL A 214 -14.44 6.83 -10.24
#